data_3f2eaa815b7248e9987becea006934d3
#
_entry.id   3f2eaa815b7248e9987becea006934d3
#
_cell.length_a   1.000
_cell.length_b   1.000
_cell.length_c   1.000
_cell.angle_alpha   90.00
_cell.angle_beta   90.00
_cell.angle_gamma   90.00
#
_symmetry.space_group_name_H-M   'P 1'
#
loop_
_entity.id
_entity.type
_entity.pdbx_description
1 polymer ?
#
loop_
_entity_poly.entity_id
_entity_poly.type
_entity_poly.pdbx_seq_one_letter_code
_entity_poly.pdbx_strand_id
1 'polypeptide(L)'
;VPDYKLLTEAARAALPKEVTHKDAVYNLSRAALIPAAFCEGRHDLLAIATEDKLHQPYRMPLMPGSKEVFDMARLCGAKAVYVSGAGSTVMAVAEKANAEKFYSKLEKGLELLEGLDGCEAFTLLRLDADNTGATVE
;
A
#
# COMPACT_ATOMS: atom_id res chain seq x y z
N VAL A 1 6.00 6.96 3.40
CA VAL A 1 7.23 6.99 2.57
C VAL A 1 8.41 6.69 3.48
N PRO A 2 9.22 5.64 3.22
CA PRO A 2 10.40 5.35 4.02
C PRO A 2 11.55 6.31 3.67
N ASP A 3 12.54 6.39 4.56
CA ASP A 3 13.75 7.21 4.38
C ASP A 3 14.75 6.64 3.36
N TYR A 4 14.62 5.37 3.02
CA TYR A 4 15.48 4.73 2.00
C TYR A 4 14.85 4.78 0.60
N LYS A 5 15.67 4.63 -0.42
CA LYS A 5 15.23 4.54 -1.82
C LYS A 5 15.39 3.12 -2.33
N LEU A 6 14.30 2.54 -2.82
CA LEU A 6 14.36 1.32 -3.62
C LEU A 6 14.46 1.71 -5.10
N LEU A 7 15.58 1.32 -5.73
CA LEU A 7 15.75 1.56 -7.17
C LEU A 7 14.73 0.75 -7.96
N THR A 8 14.06 1.40 -8.92
CA THR A 8 13.03 0.74 -9.75
C THR A 8 13.59 -0.47 -10.50
N GLU A 9 14.84 -0.40 -10.91
CA GLU A 9 15.53 -1.53 -11.58
C GLU A 9 15.64 -2.73 -10.64
N ALA A 10 16.07 -2.54 -9.39
CA ALA A 10 16.15 -3.59 -8.38
C ALA A 10 14.75 -4.17 -8.06
N ALA A 11 13.74 -3.31 -7.92
CA ALA A 11 12.37 -3.72 -7.71
C ALA A 11 11.78 -4.52 -8.88
N ARG A 12 12.21 -4.25 -10.12
CA ARG A 12 11.83 -5.02 -11.31
C ARG A 12 12.59 -6.34 -11.41
N ALA A 13 13.89 -6.33 -11.09
CA ALA A 13 14.72 -7.53 -11.11
C ALA A 13 14.28 -8.59 -10.09
N ALA A 14 13.60 -8.18 -9.00
CA ALA A 14 13.06 -9.10 -8.02
C ALA A 14 11.83 -9.89 -8.51
N LEU A 15 11.20 -9.46 -9.61
CA LEU A 15 10.00 -10.12 -10.13
C LEU A 15 10.35 -11.42 -10.84
N PRO A 16 9.53 -12.48 -10.71
CA PRO A 16 9.72 -13.72 -11.47
C PRO A 16 9.52 -13.47 -12.97
N LYS A 17 10.22 -14.22 -13.80
CA LYS A 17 10.06 -14.16 -15.27
C LYS A 17 8.73 -14.76 -15.73
N GLU A 18 8.20 -15.69 -14.97
CA GLU A 18 6.96 -16.40 -15.24
C GLU A 18 6.12 -16.49 -13.97
N VAL A 19 4.81 -16.53 -14.12
CA VAL A 19 3.86 -16.69 -13.02
C VAL A 19 2.90 -17.84 -13.32
N THR A 20 2.35 -18.47 -12.29
CA THR A 20 1.36 -19.53 -12.48
C THR A 20 0.07 -18.94 -13.03
N HIS A 21 -0.65 -19.73 -13.87
CA HIS A 21 -2.00 -19.34 -14.33
C HIS A 21 -2.93 -19.01 -13.14
N LYS A 22 -2.83 -19.76 -12.04
CA LYS A 22 -3.60 -19.53 -10.81
C LYS A 22 -3.34 -18.15 -10.23
N ASP A 23 -2.09 -17.72 -10.14
CA ASP A 23 -1.73 -16.43 -9.57
C ASP A 23 -2.08 -15.28 -10.54
N ALA A 24 -1.97 -15.50 -11.84
CA ALA A 24 -2.44 -14.55 -12.85
C ALA A 24 -3.96 -14.30 -12.72
N VAL A 25 -4.77 -15.36 -12.65
CA VAL A 25 -6.24 -15.26 -12.46
C VAL A 25 -6.58 -14.62 -11.11
N TYR A 26 -5.82 -14.95 -10.06
CA TYR A 26 -5.98 -14.33 -8.74
C TYR A 26 -5.82 -12.81 -8.82
N ASN A 27 -4.75 -12.31 -9.42
CA ASN A 27 -4.52 -10.86 -9.55
C ASN A 27 -5.51 -10.19 -10.50
N LEU A 28 -5.85 -10.83 -11.61
CA LEU A 28 -6.81 -10.27 -12.57
C LEU A 28 -8.18 -10.03 -11.92
N SER A 29 -8.65 -10.97 -11.09
CA SER A 29 -9.92 -10.82 -10.36
C SER A 29 -9.87 -9.66 -9.35
N ARG A 30 -8.72 -9.43 -8.68
CA ARG A 30 -8.54 -8.31 -7.75
C ARG A 30 -8.47 -6.97 -8.49
N ALA A 31 -7.72 -6.91 -9.57
CA ALA A 31 -7.64 -5.70 -10.39
C ALA A 31 -9.01 -5.27 -10.93
N ALA A 32 -9.85 -6.22 -11.36
CA ALA A 32 -11.22 -5.92 -11.80
C ALA A 32 -12.13 -5.46 -10.64
N LEU A 33 -11.87 -5.91 -9.42
CA LEU A 33 -12.66 -5.54 -8.24
C LEU A 33 -12.40 -4.09 -7.78
N ILE A 34 -11.19 -3.53 -8.01
CA ILE A 34 -10.84 -2.17 -7.57
C ILE A 34 -11.81 -1.11 -8.13
N PRO A 35 -11.96 -0.95 -9.47
CA PRO A 35 -12.88 0.05 -10.00
C PRO A 35 -14.33 -0.23 -9.59
N ALA A 36 -14.77 -1.47 -9.55
CA ALA A 36 -16.11 -1.81 -9.10
C ALA A 36 -16.35 -1.39 -7.64
N ALA A 37 -15.39 -1.64 -6.74
CA ALA A 37 -15.48 -1.25 -5.34
C ALA A 37 -15.60 0.28 -5.16
N PHE A 38 -14.85 1.06 -5.94
CA PHE A 38 -14.96 2.52 -5.90
C PHE A 38 -16.26 3.03 -6.50
N CYS A 39 -16.68 2.53 -7.67
CA CYS A 39 -17.93 2.96 -8.33
C CYS A 39 -19.18 2.67 -7.49
N GLU A 40 -19.19 1.54 -6.78
CA GLU A 40 -20.31 1.12 -5.94
C GLU A 40 -20.20 1.59 -4.48
N GLY A 41 -19.13 2.34 -4.12
CA GLY A 41 -18.88 2.76 -2.73
C GLY A 41 -18.61 1.59 -1.77
N ARG A 42 -18.24 0.41 -2.29
CA ARG A 42 -17.98 -0.80 -1.51
C ARG A 42 -16.52 -0.83 -1.01
N HIS A 43 -16.16 0.15 -0.19
CA HIS A 43 -14.81 0.29 0.36
C HIS A 43 -14.40 -0.90 1.26
N ASP A 44 -15.35 -1.68 1.74
CA ASP A 44 -15.13 -2.94 2.46
C ASP A 44 -14.43 -4.01 1.62
N LEU A 45 -14.53 -3.94 0.29
CA LEU A 45 -13.88 -4.85 -0.64
C LEU A 45 -12.43 -4.46 -0.97
N LEU A 46 -11.98 -3.26 -0.64
CA LEU A 46 -10.64 -2.77 -1.02
C LEU A 46 -9.52 -3.58 -0.39
N ALA A 47 -9.72 -4.11 0.82
CA ALA A 47 -8.73 -4.98 1.46
C ALA A 47 -8.42 -6.21 0.59
N ILE A 48 -9.46 -6.87 0.06
CA ILE A 48 -9.33 -8.03 -0.84
C ILE A 48 -8.84 -7.59 -2.21
N ALA A 49 -9.35 -6.46 -2.73
CA ALA A 49 -9.01 -5.96 -4.06
C ALA A 49 -7.54 -5.57 -4.21
N THR A 50 -6.86 -5.21 -3.11
CA THR A 50 -5.43 -4.85 -3.09
C THR A 50 -4.50 -6.00 -2.72
N GLU A 51 -5.03 -7.21 -2.54
CA GLU A 51 -4.19 -8.40 -2.42
C GLU A 51 -3.46 -8.67 -3.74
N ASP A 52 -2.19 -9.10 -3.63
CA ASP A 52 -1.34 -9.30 -4.78
C ASP A 52 -0.43 -10.53 -4.62
N LYS A 53 -0.22 -11.22 -5.73
CA LYS A 53 0.70 -12.36 -5.84
C LYS A 53 1.75 -12.19 -6.92
N LEU A 54 1.73 -11.08 -7.65
CA LEU A 54 2.60 -10.87 -8.80
C LEU A 54 3.77 -9.94 -8.52
N HIS A 55 3.67 -9.04 -7.54
CA HIS A 55 4.77 -8.12 -7.27
C HIS A 55 5.05 -7.87 -5.78
N GLN A 56 4.04 -7.65 -4.94
CA GLN A 56 4.26 -7.30 -3.53
C GLN A 56 5.07 -8.37 -2.76
N PRO A 57 4.78 -9.68 -2.89
CA PRO A 57 5.55 -10.71 -2.19
C PRO A 57 7.04 -10.72 -2.54
N TYR A 58 7.37 -10.36 -3.77
CA TYR A 58 8.75 -10.34 -4.26
C TYR A 58 9.51 -9.06 -3.91
N ARG A 59 8.79 -7.95 -3.74
CA ARG A 59 9.37 -6.64 -3.41
C ARG A 59 9.45 -6.41 -1.91
N MET A 60 8.54 -6.97 -1.13
CA MET A 60 8.50 -6.79 0.33
C MET A 60 9.84 -7.10 1.02
N PRO A 61 10.59 -8.15 0.64
CA PRO A 61 11.92 -8.41 1.22
C PRO A 61 12.98 -7.32 0.93
N LEU A 62 12.74 -6.48 -0.08
CA LEU A 62 13.61 -5.34 -0.42
C LEU A 62 13.18 -4.04 0.28
N MET A 63 12.18 -4.10 1.13
CA MET A 63 11.53 -2.94 1.75
C MET A 63 11.50 -3.10 3.27
N PRO A 64 12.64 -2.90 3.98
CA PRO A 64 12.73 -3.02 5.43
C PRO A 64 11.64 -2.21 6.14
N GLY A 65 11.02 -2.77 7.18
CA GLY A 65 9.95 -2.15 7.95
C GLY A 65 8.58 -2.08 7.26
N SER A 66 8.50 -2.33 5.95
CA SER A 66 7.23 -2.17 5.21
C SER A 66 6.16 -3.16 5.63
N LYS A 67 6.54 -4.38 6.03
CA LYS A 67 5.58 -5.36 6.53
C LYS A 67 4.92 -4.88 7.83
N GLU A 68 5.71 -4.35 8.75
CA GLU A 68 5.29 -3.78 10.02
C GLU A 68 4.36 -2.59 9.80
N VAL A 69 4.69 -1.72 8.85
CA VAL A 69 3.83 -0.59 8.42
C VAL A 69 2.52 -1.08 7.82
N PHE A 70 2.51 -2.13 7.00
CA PHE A 70 1.28 -2.75 6.48
C PHE A 70 0.38 -3.23 7.61
N ASP A 71 0.94 -3.97 8.56
CA ASP A 71 0.19 -4.53 9.67
C ASP A 71 -0.31 -3.41 10.61
N MET A 72 0.51 -2.40 10.89
CA MET A 72 0.12 -1.22 11.67
C MET A 72 -1.01 -0.45 11.00
N ALA A 73 -0.93 -0.17 9.70
CA ALA A 73 -1.99 0.55 8.98
C ALA A 73 -3.32 -0.21 8.99
N ARG A 74 -3.29 -1.54 8.87
CA ARG A 74 -4.48 -2.40 9.01
C ARG A 74 -5.08 -2.33 10.40
N LEU A 75 -4.25 -2.43 11.44
CA LEU A 75 -4.67 -2.30 12.85
C LEU A 75 -5.30 -0.92 13.14
N CYS A 76 -4.80 0.13 12.50
CA CYS A 76 -5.37 1.47 12.60
C CYS A 76 -6.71 1.64 11.87
N GLY A 77 -7.08 0.69 11.00
CA GLY A 77 -8.37 0.67 10.30
C GLY A 77 -8.31 1.06 8.83
N ALA A 78 -7.15 0.92 8.18
CA ALA A 78 -7.03 1.08 6.73
C ALA A 78 -7.97 0.11 6.00
N LYS A 79 -8.66 0.60 4.97
CA LYS A 79 -9.51 -0.20 4.07
C LYS A 79 -8.70 -0.96 3.04
N ALA A 80 -7.53 -0.44 2.70
CA ALA A 80 -6.54 -1.08 1.86
C ALA A 80 -5.14 -0.65 2.26
N VAL A 81 -4.16 -1.53 2.09
CA VAL A 81 -2.73 -1.20 2.20
C VAL A 81 -2.01 -1.92 1.08
N TYR A 82 -1.20 -1.19 0.33
CA TYR A 82 -0.46 -1.73 -0.81
C TYR A 82 0.81 -0.93 -1.12
N VAL A 83 1.71 -1.52 -1.89
CA VAL A 83 2.92 -0.87 -2.37
C VAL A 83 2.59 0.05 -3.55
N SER A 84 2.96 1.32 -3.47
CA SER A 84 2.79 2.27 -4.56
C SER A 84 3.79 2.00 -5.68
N GLY A 85 3.28 1.55 -6.83
CA GLY A 85 4.11 1.28 -8.01
C GLY A 85 5.23 0.27 -7.75
N ALA A 86 6.47 0.67 -7.99
CA ALA A 86 7.65 -0.16 -7.74
C ALA A 86 8.04 -0.24 -6.25
N GLY A 87 7.49 0.61 -5.41
CA GLY A 87 7.94 0.86 -4.03
C GLY A 87 8.96 2.01 -4.06
N SER A 88 9.50 2.41 -2.94
CA SER A 88 9.38 1.93 -1.55
C SER A 88 8.15 2.48 -0.81
N THR A 89 7.40 3.39 -1.39
CA THR A 89 6.22 4.01 -0.77
C THR A 89 5.11 2.98 -0.52
N VAL A 90 4.55 3.00 0.68
CA VAL A 90 3.35 2.25 1.07
C VAL A 90 2.16 3.19 1.04
N MET A 91 1.08 2.76 0.41
CA MET A 91 -0.20 3.46 0.40
C MET A 91 -1.18 2.81 1.38
N ALA A 92 -1.86 3.63 2.16
CA ALA A 92 -2.97 3.20 3.02
C ALA A 92 -4.22 4.03 2.70
N VAL A 93 -5.33 3.36 2.46
CA VAL A 93 -6.62 4.00 2.14
C VAL A 93 -7.49 4.00 3.39
N ALA A 94 -7.99 5.16 3.76
CA ALA A 94 -8.93 5.33 4.86
C ALA A 94 -10.21 6.03 4.38
N GLU A 95 -11.33 5.78 5.05
CA GLU A 95 -12.57 6.52 4.81
C GLU A 95 -12.45 7.96 5.32
N LYS A 96 -12.92 8.91 4.53
CA LYS A 96 -12.88 10.33 4.87
C LYS A 96 -13.50 10.62 6.25
N ALA A 97 -14.61 9.97 6.59
CA ALA A 97 -15.28 10.14 7.88
C ALA A 97 -14.40 9.74 9.09
N ASN A 98 -13.41 8.88 8.88
CA ASN A 98 -12.50 8.39 9.92
C ASN A 98 -11.04 8.86 9.74
N ALA A 99 -10.78 9.72 8.76
CA ALA A 99 -9.42 10.07 8.34
C ALA A 99 -8.56 10.66 9.47
N GLU A 100 -9.09 11.60 10.26
CA GLU A 100 -8.37 12.20 11.39
C GLU A 100 -7.96 11.16 12.45
N LYS A 101 -8.91 10.31 12.81
CA LYS A 101 -8.66 9.26 13.80
C LYS A 101 -7.65 8.22 13.29
N PHE A 102 -7.78 7.86 12.01
CA PHE A 102 -6.85 6.94 11.35
C PHE A 102 -5.44 7.53 11.32
N TYR A 103 -5.31 8.79 10.84
CA TYR A 103 -4.04 9.49 10.74
C TYR A 103 -3.33 9.56 12.09
N SER A 104 -4.01 10.07 13.14
CA SER A 104 -3.43 10.18 14.48
C SER A 104 -3.01 8.84 15.10
N LYS A 105 -3.76 7.75 14.82
CA LYS A 105 -3.39 6.41 15.27
C LYS A 105 -2.16 5.88 14.52
N LEU A 106 -2.15 6.07 13.19
CA LEU A 106 -1.05 5.58 12.36
C LEU A 106 0.25 6.33 12.66
N GLU A 107 0.19 7.65 12.84
CA GLU A 107 1.34 8.46 13.24
C GLU A 107 2.00 7.93 14.51
N LYS A 108 1.22 7.74 15.57
CA LYS A 108 1.70 7.13 16.83
C LYS A 108 2.21 5.70 16.64
N GLY A 109 1.57 4.94 15.77
CA GLY A 109 1.99 3.59 15.44
C GLY A 109 3.36 3.57 14.73
N LEU A 110 3.61 4.50 13.82
CA LEU A 110 4.90 4.63 13.15
C LEU A 110 6.02 5.05 14.11
N GLU A 111 5.76 5.99 15.03
CA GLU A 111 6.70 6.35 16.09
C GLU A 111 7.13 5.14 16.94
N LEU A 112 6.21 4.21 17.20
CA LEU A 112 6.53 2.97 17.92
C LEU A 112 7.37 2.00 17.08
N LEU A 113 7.19 1.99 15.76
CA LEU A 113 7.96 1.14 14.85
C LEU A 113 9.38 1.63 14.67
N GLU A 114 9.64 2.92 14.65
CA GLU A 114 10.99 3.51 14.54
C GLU A 114 11.95 3.03 15.62
N GLY A 115 11.45 2.58 16.77
CA GLY A 115 12.25 2.02 17.87
C GLY A 115 12.57 0.53 17.73
N LEU A 116 12.07 -0.15 16.69
CA LEU A 116 12.27 -1.58 16.49
C LEU A 116 13.46 -1.84 15.56
N ASP A 117 14.23 -2.88 15.89
CA ASP A 117 15.37 -3.31 15.08
C ASP A 117 14.90 -3.74 13.67
N GLY A 118 15.56 -3.21 12.65
CA GLY A 118 15.23 -3.45 11.25
C GLY A 118 14.04 -2.64 10.69
N CYS A 119 13.45 -1.75 11.47
CA CYS A 119 12.47 -0.80 10.98
C CYS A 119 13.11 0.55 10.69
N GLU A 120 13.08 0.95 9.43
CA GLU A 120 13.48 2.28 8.99
C GLU A 120 12.39 3.31 9.32
N ALA A 121 12.77 4.59 9.40
CA ALA A 121 11.81 5.68 9.61
C ALA A 121 10.88 5.86 8.41
N PHE A 122 9.61 6.12 8.67
CA PHE A 122 8.58 6.37 7.67
C PHE A 122 7.93 7.74 7.88
N THR A 123 8.00 8.58 6.86
CA THR A 123 7.25 9.84 6.82
C THR A 123 5.80 9.57 6.41
N LEU A 124 4.85 9.99 7.24
CA LEU A 124 3.43 9.91 6.96
C LEU A 124 2.95 11.15 6.18
N LEU A 125 2.45 10.94 4.97
CA LEU A 125 1.85 11.98 4.14
C LEU A 125 0.34 11.76 4.07
N ARG A 126 -0.42 12.82 4.32
CA ARG A 126 -1.86 12.82 4.13
C ARG A 126 -2.20 13.37 2.75
N LEU A 127 -2.97 12.62 1.99
CA LEU A 127 -3.43 12.98 0.66
C LEU A 127 -4.94 12.78 0.57
N ASP A 128 -5.61 13.67 -0.14
CA ASP A 128 -7.02 13.51 -0.52
C ASP A 128 -7.11 13.18 -2.02
N ALA A 129 -8.19 12.51 -2.43
CA ALA A 129 -8.46 12.27 -3.83
C ALA A 129 -8.78 13.59 -4.54
N ASP A 130 -8.06 13.87 -5.62
CA ASP A 130 -8.32 15.02 -6.48
C ASP A 130 -9.25 14.60 -7.63
N ASN A 131 -10.45 15.20 -7.66
CA ASN A 131 -11.45 14.96 -8.70
C ASN A 131 -11.37 15.99 -9.85
N THR A 132 -10.50 16.99 -9.74
CA THR A 132 -10.31 18.00 -10.79
C THR A 132 -9.36 17.48 -11.88
N GLY A 133 -8.41 16.63 -11.48
CA GLY A 133 -7.37 16.10 -12.36
C GLY A 133 -6.22 17.08 -12.59
N ALA A 134 -5.36 16.76 -13.54
CA ALA A 134 -4.20 17.58 -13.85
C ALA A 134 -4.63 18.90 -14.50
N THR A 135 -4.14 20.02 -13.96
CA THR A 135 -4.30 21.36 -14.54
C THR A 135 -2.97 21.84 -15.11
N VAL A 136 -3.02 22.59 -16.21
CA VAL A 136 -1.85 23.26 -16.81
C VAL A 136 -2.05 24.75 -16.57
N GLU A 137 -1.06 25.39 -15.92
CA GLU A 137 -0.97 26.85 -15.75
C GLU A 137 -0.15 27.47 -16.84
#